data_c7b82f0884ec4db57091c3fa02d7fb15
#
_entry.id   c7b82f0884ec4db57091c3fa02d7fb15
#
_cell.length_a   1.000
_cell.length_b   1.000
_cell.length_c   1.000
_cell.angle_alpha   90.00
_cell.angle_beta   90.00
_cell.angle_gamma   90.00
#
_symmetry.space_group_name_H-M   'P 1'
#
loop_
_entity.id
_entity.type
_entity.pdbx_description
1 polymer ?
#
loop_
_entity_poly.entity_id
_entity_poly.type
_entity_poly.pdbx_seq_one_letter_code
_entity_poly.pdbx_strand_id
1 'polypeptide(L)'
;MKKRIFLKMSSAALAGAALPHLNSCKQVDTPVAPQGGQAAARLKNWAGNLEYSTGNVVYPESVEQAQAFVMKADKIRALGSQHCFNRIADSPHQLISTKNLNKVVALDPAKKTVTVEAGIRYGTLGEYLQGKGYALHNLASLPHISVAGSIATATHGSGVKNGNLATAVSGIEFVTAAGEVVTLSKEKDGDQFLGAVVGLGGLGVATRVTLDVRPSYQVRQDVYENLPFGELEKNFEAIMSSGYSVSLFTNWQKNNVSEVWVKSLIVEGKPATIKTELYGATPAKRNLHPIVELASENCTEQMGAPGPWHERLPHFRMNFTPSSGKELQSEYFVPFSNAFAALKAINGLGDKWIQDLFISEVRTIAADDLWMSPCYKRPSVAIHFTWKQNTDSVMKLIPVVEEQLAPFGARPHWGKLFTITAAQLRSRYERYADFQQLLRLYDPKGKFRNDFLDLNLA
;
A
#
# COMPACT_ATOMS: atom_id res chain seq x y z
N MET A 1 -53.58 -5.54 21.93
CA MET A 1 -54.72 -4.74 21.42
C MET A 1 -54.22 -3.86 20.28
N LYS A 2 -54.77 -4.11 19.05
CA LYS A 2 -55.26 -3.19 18.00
C LYS A 2 -54.25 -2.15 17.48
N LYS A 3 -54.07 -1.87 16.20
CA LYS A 3 -54.73 -2.28 14.93
C LYS A 3 -53.83 -1.88 13.74
N ARG A 4 -53.84 -2.68 12.71
CA ARG A 4 -53.40 -2.42 11.32
C ARG A 4 -54.23 -1.32 10.66
N ILE A 5 -53.66 -0.57 9.70
CA ILE A 5 -54.46 -0.06 8.57
C ILE A 5 -53.62 -0.22 7.29
N PHE A 6 -54.19 -1.00 6.39
CA PHE A 6 -53.93 -1.12 4.95
C PHE A 6 -54.76 -0.09 4.21
N LEU A 7 -54.30 0.46 3.13
CA LEU A 7 -55.18 0.95 2.08
C LEU A 7 -54.62 0.63 0.69
N LYS A 8 -55.53 0.03 -0.09
CA LYS A 8 -55.37 -0.50 -1.45
C LYS A 8 -55.82 0.52 -2.51
N MET A 9 -55.14 0.40 -3.67
CA MET A 9 -55.65 0.41 -5.06
C MET A 9 -56.74 1.40 -5.52
N SER A 10 -56.57 1.98 -6.70
CA SER A 10 -57.54 1.82 -7.79
C SER A 10 -56.96 2.19 -9.16
N SER A 11 -57.15 1.28 -10.10
CA SER A 11 -56.96 1.39 -11.55
C SER A 11 -58.19 2.05 -12.21
N ALA A 12 -57.98 2.72 -13.34
CA ALA A 12 -59.05 2.87 -14.35
C ALA A 12 -58.45 3.02 -15.75
N ALA A 13 -58.77 2.07 -16.60
CA ALA A 13 -58.54 2.10 -18.06
C ALA A 13 -59.80 2.67 -18.77
N LEU A 14 -59.60 3.31 -19.89
CA LEU A 14 -60.66 3.43 -20.92
C LEU A 14 -60.03 3.54 -22.30
N ALA A 15 -60.49 2.67 -23.19
CA ALA A 15 -60.12 2.50 -24.58
C ALA A 15 -60.95 3.43 -25.50
N GLY A 16 -60.41 3.70 -26.66
CA GLY A 16 -61.12 4.31 -27.78
C GLY A 16 -60.33 4.28 -29.07
N ALA A 17 -60.83 3.39 -29.99
CA ALA A 17 -60.26 3.15 -31.31
C ALA A 17 -60.74 4.16 -32.36
N ALA A 18 -59.88 4.45 -33.35
CA ALA A 18 -60.22 4.54 -34.80
C ALA A 18 -59.00 4.86 -35.67
N LEU A 19 -58.76 4.04 -36.67
CA LEU A 19 -57.90 4.18 -37.89
C LEU A 19 -58.78 4.74 -39.04
N PRO A 20 -58.27 5.01 -40.26
CA PRO A 20 -56.89 5.27 -40.74
C PRO A 20 -56.80 6.50 -41.67
N HIS A 21 -55.56 6.93 -42.05
CA HIS A 21 -55.27 7.43 -43.38
C HIS A 21 -53.78 7.42 -43.69
N LEU A 22 -53.43 6.69 -44.75
CA LEU A 22 -52.13 6.65 -45.40
C LEU A 22 -51.75 7.99 -46.00
N ASN A 23 -50.54 8.47 -45.73
CA ASN A 23 -49.79 9.21 -46.73
C ASN A 23 -48.27 9.02 -46.53
N SER A 24 -47.68 8.36 -47.51
CA SER A 24 -46.27 8.12 -47.67
C SER A 24 -45.56 9.42 -48.04
N CYS A 25 -44.67 9.89 -47.14
CA CYS A 25 -43.60 10.79 -47.52
C CYS A 25 -42.27 10.17 -47.01
N LYS A 26 -41.40 9.82 -47.96
CA LYS A 26 -40.03 9.42 -47.72
C LYS A 26 -39.30 10.59 -47.01
N GLN A 27 -39.03 10.47 -45.74
CA GLN A 27 -38.05 11.30 -45.07
C GLN A 27 -36.65 10.70 -45.30
N VAL A 28 -35.79 11.53 -45.89
CA VAL A 28 -34.37 11.26 -46.04
C VAL A 28 -33.75 11.36 -44.64
N ASP A 29 -33.21 10.23 -44.13
CA ASP A 29 -32.47 10.20 -42.87
C ASP A 29 -31.20 11.04 -43.01
N THR A 30 -31.20 12.23 -42.44
CA THR A 30 -29.97 12.95 -42.15
C THR A 30 -29.27 12.27 -40.98
N PRO A 31 -27.95 11.98 -41.07
CA PRO A 31 -27.22 11.38 -39.96
C PRO A 31 -27.25 12.34 -38.77
N VAL A 32 -27.84 11.92 -37.65
CA VAL A 32 -27.74 12.62 -36.35
C VAL A 32 -26.27 12.55 -35.95
N ALA A 33 -25.63 13.71 -35.86
CA ALA A 33 -24.31 13.84 -35.28
C ALA A 33 -24.30 13.19 -33.89
N PRO A 34 -23.26 12.46 -33.47
CA PRO A 34 -23.20 11.88 -32.15
C PRO A 34 -23.25 13.01 -31.13
N GLN A 35 -24.27 12.98 -30.30
CA GLN A 35 -24.37 13.86 -29.12
C GLN A 35 -23.13 13.69 -28.29
N GLY A 36 -22.47 14.79 -27.93
CA GLY A 36 -21.22 14.86 -27.22
C GLY A 36 -21.18 13.88 -26.05
N GLY A 37 -20.31 12.87 -26.17
CA GLY A 37 -20.05 11.91 -25.10
C GLY A 37 -19.59 12.68 -23.86
N GLN A 38 -20.25 12.44 -22.74
CA GLN A 38 -19.68 12.80 -21.44
C GLN A 38 -18.25 12.25 -21.43
N ALA A 39 -17.27 13.12 -21.27
CA ALA A 39 -15.88 12.73 -21.13
C ALA A 39 -15.83 11.68 -20.01
N ALA A 40 -15.40 10.46 -20.34
CA ALA A 40 -15.29 9.39 -19.37
C ALA A 40 -14.50 9.91 -18.16
N ALA A 41 -15.04 9.75 -16.96
CA ALA A 41 -14.41 10.23 -15.75
C ALA A 41 -12.98 9.68 -15.71
N ARG A 42 -11.99 10.57 -15.64
CA ARG A 42 -10.58 10.17 -15.63
C ARG A 42 -10.28 9.32 -14.40
N LEU A 43 -9.43 8.32 -14.60
CA LEU A 43 -9.03 7.39 -13.55
C LEU A 43 -8.25 8.14 -12.47
N LYS A 44 -8.60 7.92 -11.19
CA LYS A 44 -7.90 8.51 -10.04
C LYS A 44 -7.23 7.43 -9.22
N ASN A 45 -6.19 7.83 -8.47
CA ASN A 45 -5.64 6.95 -7.44
C ASN A 45 -6.64 6.80 -6.28
N TRP A 46 -6.34 5.87 -5.36
CA TRP A 46 -7.22 5.55 -4.25
C TRP A 46 -7.61 6.77 -3.40
N ALA A 47 -6.66 7.65 -3.07
CA ALA A 47 -6.91 8.84 -2.27
C ALA A 47 -7.59 9.98 -3.04
N GLY A 48 -7.69 9.87 -4.36
CA GLY A 48 -8.30 10.89 -5.22
C GLY A 48 -7.46 12.17 -5.41
N ASN A 49 -6.23 12.20 -4.91
CA ASN A 49 -5.33 13.35 -5.05
C ASN A 49 -4.62 13.40 -6.40
N LEU A 50 -4.58 12.28 -7.11
CA LEU A 50 -3.92 12.12 -8.40
C LEU A 50 -4.91 11.64 -9.44
N GLU A 51 -4.99 12.34 -10.55
CA GLU A 51 -5.65 11.91 -11.77
C GLU A 51 -4.59 11.36 -12.72
N TYR A 52 -4.79 10.13 -13.22
CA TYR A 52 -3.87 9.52 -14.17
C TYR A 52 -3.90 10.25 -15.50
N SER A 53 -2.74 10.34 -16.16
CA SER A 53 -2.56 11.10 -17.41
C SER A 53 -3.28 10.46 -18.59
N THR A 54 -3.71 9.21 -18.49
CA THR A 54 -4.50 8.52 -19.50
C THR A 54 -5.67 7.73 -18.90
N GLY A 55 -6.76 7.62 -19.67
CA GLY A 55 -7.85 6.66 -19.41
C GLY A 55 -7.71 5.37 -20.23
N ASN A 56 -6.64 5.23 -21.04
CA ASN A 56 -6.38 4.03 -21.84
C ASN A 56 -5.81 2.90 -20.96
N VAL A 57 -6.69 2.11 -20.37
CA VAL A 57 -6.33 1.02 -19.45
C VAL A 57 -6.78 -0.31 -20.04
N VAL A 58 -5.85 -1.28 -20.13
CA VAL A 58 -6.15 -2.66 -20.50
C VAL A 58 -6.12 -3.57 -19.28
N TYR A 59 -6.95 -4.60 -19.26
CA TYR A 59 -7.17 -5.50 -18.14
C TYR A 59 -6.98 -6.96 -18.58
N PRO A 60 -5.75 -7.48 -18.63
CA PRO A 60 -5.51 -8.88 -18.99
C PRO A 60 -6.14 -9.83 -17.97
N GLU A 61 -6.68 -10.93 -18.46
CA GLU A 61 -7.25 -12.03 -17.67
C GLU A 61 -6.34 -13.27 -17.67
N SER A 62 -5.25 -13.22 -18.46
CA SER A 62 -4.21 -14.25 -18.50
C SER A 62 -2.84 -13.66 -18.80
N VAL A 63 -1.79 -14.46 -18.61
CA VAL A 63 -0.40 -14.09 -18.94
C VAL A 63 -0.24 -13.82 -20.44
N GLU A 64 -0.87 -14.64 -21.29
CA GLU A 64 -0.83 -14.50 -22.75
C GLU A 64 -1.49 -13.20 -23.19
N GLN A 65 -2.60 -12.77 -22.58
CA GLN A 65 -3.19 -11.48 -22.84
C GLN A 65 -2.26 -10.33 -22.40
N ALA A 66 -1.60 -10.47 -21.24
CA ALA A 66 -0.63 -9.47 -20.80
C ALA A 66 0.54 -9.35 -21.80
N GLN A 67 1.07 -10.48 -22.30
CA GLN A 67 2.08 -10.49 -23.36
C GLN A 67 1.60 -9.79 -24.63
N ALA A 68 0.39 -10.11 -25.10
CA ALA A 68 -0.18 -9.50 -26.31
C ALA A 68 -0.33 -7.98 -26.17
N PHE A 69 -0.78 -7.47 -25.00
CA PHE A 69 -0.87 -6.03 -24.74
C PHE A 69 0.50 -5.37 -24.70
N VAL A 70 1.48 -5.98 -24.02
CA VAL A 70 2.85 -5.46 -23.96
C VAL A 70 3.50 -5.42 -25.34
N MET A 71 3.34 -6.47 -26.15
CA MET A 71 3.90 -6.51 -27.51
C MET A 71 3.32 -5.42 -28.40
N LYS A 72 2.01 -5.17 -28.31
CA LYS A 72 1.30 -4.19 -29.12
C LYS A 72 1.60 -2.74 -28.75
N ALA A 73 1.95 -2.47 -27.51
CA ALA A 73 2.16 -1.12 -26.99
C ALA A 73 3.59 -0.62 -27.28
N ASP A 74 3.73 0.63 -27.71
CA ASP A 74 5.03 1.31 -27.76
C ASP A 74 5.49 1.70 -26.34
N LYS A 75 4.56 2.25 -25.52
CA LYS A 75 4.78 2.57 -24.13
C LYS A 75 3.58 2.11 -23.30
N ILE A 76 3.87 1.44 -22.16
CA ILE A 76 2.83 0.89 -21.28
C ILE A 76 3.35 0.86 -19.85
N ARG A 77 2.48 1.15 -18.87
CA ARG A 77 2.85 1.17 -17.47
C ARG A 77 1.97 0.23 -16.66
N ALA A 78 2.59 -0.58 -15.79
CA ALA A 78 1.85 -1.46 -14.90
C ALA A 78 1.10 -0.67 -13.82
N LEU A 79 -0.17 -1.02 -13.60
CA LEU A 79 -1.07 -0.42 -12.63
C LEU A 79 -1.58 -1.50 -11.66
N GLY A 80 -1.23 -1.38 -10.39
CA GLY A 80 -1.74 -2.23 -9.31
C GLY A 80 -3.07 -1.72 -8.74
N SER A 81 -3.19 -1.71 -7.42
CA SER A 81 -4.39 -1.28 -6.68
C SER A 81 -4.50 0.25 -6.49
N GLN A 82 -3.71 1.05 -7.18
CA GLN A 82 -3.79 2.52 -7.24
C GLN A 82 -3.53 3.24 -5.89
N HIS A 83 -2.80 2.64 -4.96
CA HIS A 83 -2.52 3.21 -3.63
C HIS A 83 -1.27 4.11 -3.57
N CYS A 84 -0.59 4.39 -4.69
CA CYS A 84 0.53 5.33 -4.71
C CYS A 84 0.01 6.78 -4.72
N PHE A 85 0.68 7.65 -3.94
CA PHE A 85 0.35 9.07 -3.82
C PHE A 85 1.11 9.95 -4.82
N ASN A 86 2.09 9.38 -5.51
CA ASN A 86 2.88 10.01 -6.56
C ASN A 86 2.65 9.34 -7.93
N ARG A 87 3.33 9.84 -8.96
CA ARG A 87 3.14 9.40 -10.34
C ARG A 87 3.96 8.15 -10.74
N ILE A 88 4.41 7.33 -9.79
CA ILE A 88 5.20 6.12 -10.09
C ILE A 88 4.45 5.15 -11.03
N ALA A 89 3.14 5.05 -10.95
CA ALA A 89 2.31 4.18 -11.78
C ALA A 89 1.60 4.93 -12.92
N ASP A 90 1.89 6.21 -13.15
CA ASP A 90 1.25 7.02 -14.17
C ASP A 90 1.89 6.86 -15.55
N SER A 91 1.13 7.08 -16.60
CA SER A 91 1.60 7.15 -17.99
C SER A 91 0.64 7.98 -18.82
N PRO A 92 1.12 8.83 -19.74
CA PRO A 92 0.26 9.50 -20.73
C PRO A 92 -0.16 8.60 -21.88
N HIS A 93 0.41 7.38 -22.02
CA HIS A 93 0.20 6.48 -23.14
C HIS A 93 -0.84 5.40 -22.82
N GLN A 94 -0.42 4.32 -22.17
CA GLN A 94 -1.28 3.19 -21.83
C GLN A 94 -0.95 2.66 -20.45
N LEU A 95 -1.98 2.20 -19.75
CA LEU A 95 -1.86 1.48 -18.48
C LEU A 95 -2.29 0.01 -18.69
N ILE A 96 -1.61 -0.91 -17.99
CA ILE A 96 -2.00 -2.32 -17.90
C ILE A 96 -2.27 -2.68 -16.44
N SER A 97 -3.53 -2.92 -16.12
CA SER A 97 -3.94 -3.23 -14.76
C SER A 97 -3.94 -4.74 -14.52
N THR A 98 -3.22 -5.18 -13.51
CA THR A 98 -3.20 -6.59 -13.10
C THR A 98 -4.44 -7.01 -12.30
N LYS A 99 -5.46 -6.16 -12.18
CA LYS A 99 -6.65 -6.37 -11.34
C LYS A 99 -7.34 -7.72 -11.55
N ASN A 100 -7.40 -8.21 -12.80
CA ASN A 100 -8.06 -9.47 -13.15
C ASN A 100 -7.14 -10.69 -13.01
N LEU A 101 -5.84 -10.49 -12.86
CA LEU A 101 -4.88 -11.52 -12.47
C LEU A 101 -4.87 -11.64 -10.94
N ASN A 102 -5.85 -12.30 -10.35
CA ASN A 102 -6.13 -12.22 -8.90
C ASN A 102 -6.37 -13.58 -8.22
N LYS A 103 -5.93 -14.67 -8.83
CA LYS A 103 -6.13 -16.03 -8.32
C LYS A 103 -4.94 -16.52 -7.50
N VAL A 104 -5.20 -17.45 -6.59
CA VAL A 104 -4.16 -18.30 -6.03
C VAL A 104 -3.91 -19.41 -7.05
N VAL A 105 -2.65 -19.51 -7.51
CA VAL A 105 -2.23 -20.49 -8.53
C VAL A 105 -1.90 -21.83 -7.90
N ALA A 106 -1.08 -21.82 -6.83
CA ALA A 106 -0.67 -23.03 -6.12
C ALA A 106 -0.28 -22.74 -4.67
N LEU A 107 -0.56 -23.67 -3.79
CA LEU A 107 0.02 -23.73 -2.44
C LEU A 107 0.89 -25.00 -2.37
N ASP A 108 2.16 -24.85 -2.07
CA ASP A 108 3.12 -25.94 -1.90
C ASP A 108 3.49 -26.10 -0.42
N PRO A 109 2.89 -27.08 0.29
CA PRO A 109 3.18 -27.33 1.70
C PRO A 109 4.62 -27.79 1.96
N ALA A 110 5.24 -28.49 1.00
CA ALA A 110 6.58 -29.02 1.16
C ALA A 110 7.63 -27.90 1.10
N LYS A 111 7.45 -26.95 0.18
CA LYS A 111 8.29 -25.76 0.06
C LYS A 111 7.87 -24.64 1.00
N LYS A 112 6.70 -24.73 1.61
CA LYS A 112 6.07 -23.67 2.40
C LYS A 112 5.95 -22.37 1.59
N THR A 113 5.41 -22.48 0.38
CA THR A 113 5.21 -21.33 -0.52
C THR A 113 3.81 -21.30 -1.09
N VAL A 114 3.34 -20.10 -1.42
CA VAL A 114 2.13 -19.88 -2.22
C VAL A 114 2.49 -19.09 -3.46
N THR A 115 2.06 -19.57 -4.62
CA THR A 115 2.16 -18.83 -5.89
C THR A 115 0.80 -18.20 -6.19
N VAL A 116 0.81 -16.90 -6.44
CA VAL A 116 -0.38 -16.10 -6.70
C VAL A 116 -0.24 -15.28 -7.96
N GLU A 117 -1.35 -14.94 -8.59
CA GLU A 117 -1.38 -13.91 -9.63
C GLU A 117 -1.13 -12.52 -9.02
N ALA A 118 -0.45 -11.67 -9.77
CA ALA A 118 0.14 -10.40 -9.31
C ALA A 118 -0.86 -9.39 -8.73
N GLY A 119 -2.10 -9.41 -9.21
CA GLY A 119 -3.15 -8.47 -8.82
C GLY A 119 -3.97 -8.89 -7.60
N ILE A 120 -3.76 -10.08 -7.04
CA ILE A 120 -4.46 -10.50 -5.82
C ILE A 120 -4.20 -9.52 -4.67
N ARG A 121 -5.22 -9.22 -3.88
CA ARG A 121 -5.08 -8.36 -2.70
C ARG A 121 -4.62 -9.14 -1.49
N TYR A 122 -3.82 -8.52 -0.61
CA TYR A 122 -3.36 -9.17 0.61
C TYR A 122 -4.50 -9.62 1.53
N GLY A 123 -5.62 -8.88 1.59
CA GLY A 123 -6.79 -9.31 2.35
C GLY A 123 -7.37 -10.63 1.85
N THR A 124 -7.60 -10.74 0.55
CA THR A 124 -8.11 -11.98 -0.08
C THR A 124 -7.12 -13.14 0.08
N LEU A 125 -5.82 -12.88 -0.10
CA LEU A 125 -4.78 -13.89 0.12
C LEU A 125 -4.72 -14.32 1.59
N GLY A 126 -4.89 -13.38 2.53
CA GLY A 126 -4.88 -13.67 3.97
C GLY A 126 -6.00 -14.61 4.39
N GLU A 127 -7.22 -14.37 3.92
CA GLU A 127 -8.37 -15.25 4.14
C GLU A 127 -8.13 -16.66 3.58
N TYR A 128 -7.62 -16.75 2.34
CA TYR A 128 -7.29 -18.03 1.72
C TYR A 128 -6.25 -18.81 2.53
N LEU A 129 -5.13 -18.16 2.90
CA LEU A 129 -4.04 -18.81 3.65
C LEU A 129 -4.51 -19.24 5.03
N GLN A 130 -5.27 -18.41 5.74
CA GLN A 130 -5.86 -18.75 7.03
C GLN A 130 -6.73 -20.01 6.93
N GLY A 131 -7.58 -20.11 5.91
CA GLY A 131 -8.43 -21.28 5.66
C GLY A 131 -7.63 -22.56 5.32
N LYS A 132 -6.35 -22.42 4.95
CA LYS A 132 -5.43 -23.53 4.68
C LYS A 132 -4.44 -23.81 5.82
N GLY A 133 -4.52 -23.09 6.94
CA GLY A 133 -3.62 -23.23 8.09
C GLY A 133 -2.27 -22.54 7.91
N TYR A 134 -2.14 -21.59 6.99
CA TYR A 134 -0.93 -20.84 6.70
C TYR A 134 -1.07 -19.34 6.97
N ALA A 135 0.07 -18.66 7.02
CA ALA A 135 0.19 -17.23 7.23
C ALA A 135 1.38 -16.64 6.47
N LEU A 136 1.32 -15.34 6.19
CA LEU A 136 2.51 -14.53 5.88
C LEU A 136 3.19 -14.08 7.16
N HIS A 137 4.45 -13.64 7.05
CA HIS A 137 5.20 -13.14 8.20
C HIS A 137 4.65 -11.81 8.72
N ASN A 138 4.15 -10.94 7.82
CA ASN A 138 3.64 -9.62 8.17
C ASN A 138 2.61 -9.13 7.14
N LEU A 139 1.90 -8.03 7.48
CA LEU A 139 0.99 -7.31 6.59
C LEU A 139 1.15 -5.80 6.78
N ALA A 140 0.80 -5.03 5.74
CA ALA A 140 0.70 -3.59 5.80
C ALA A 140 -0.53 -3.15 6.63
N SER A 141 -0.60 -1.86 6.95
CA SER A 141 -1.74 -1.26 7.67
C SER A 141 -3.07 -1.47 6.95
N LEU A 142 -3.06 -1.54 5.60
CA LEU A 142 -4.27 -1.78 4.80
C LEU A 142 -4.16 -3.09 4.00
N PRO A 143 -5.15 -3.98 4.10
CA PRO A 143 -5.16 -5.25 3.35
C PRO A 143 -5.63 -5.11 1.90
N HIS A 144 -6.04 -3.93 1.47
CA HIS A 144 -6.64 -3.61 0.17
C HIS A 144 -5.66 -3.63 -1.00
N ILE A 145 -4.36 -3.56 -0.71
CA ILE A 145 -3.28 -3.42 -1.70
C ILE A 145 -2.99 -4.75 -2.40
N SER A 146 -2.65 -4.67 -3.70
CA SER A 146 -2.24 -5.84 -4.48
C SER A 146 -0.83 -6.30 -4.13
N VAL A 147 -0.58 -7.61 -4.26
CA VAL A 147 0.72 -8.21 -3.96
C VAL A 147 1.82 -7.57 -4.80
N ALA A 148 1.73 -7.59 -6.12
CA ALA A 148 2.78 -7.04 -6.98
C ALA A 148 3.00 -5.53 -6.79
N GLY A 149 1.92 -4.75 -6.61
CA GLY A 149 2.06 -3.30 -6.35
C GLY A 149 2.81 -3.00 -5.06
N SER A 150 2.56 -3.80 -4.02
CA SER A 150 3.21 -3.64 -2.71
C SER A 150 4.68 -4.01 -2.73
N ILE A 151 5.02 -5.18 -3.33
CA ILE A 151 6.41 -5.61 -3.39
C ILE A 151 7.25 -4.68 -4.26
N ALA A 152 6.68 -4.17 -5.35
CA ALA A 152 7.38 -3.26 -6.26
C ALA A 152 7.82 -1.95 -5.61
N THR A 153 7.21 -1.54 -4.49
CA THR A 153 7.53 -0.30 -3.76
C THR A 153 8.03 -0.55 -2.33
N ALA A 154 8.35 -1.81 -1.98
CA ALA A 154 8.81 -2.23 -0.65
C ALA A 154 7.84 -1.84 0.48
N THR A 155 6.53 -1.96 0.25
CA THR A 155 5.51 -1.73 1.28
C THR A 155 5.73 -2.66 2.49
N HIS A 156 5.46 -2.17 3.69
CA HIS A 156 5.81 -2.87 4.93
C HIS A 156 4.71 -2.79 5.99
N GLY A 157 4.82 -3.64 7.00
CA GLY A 157 4.15 -3.54 8.27
C GLY A 157 5.05 -2.93 9.34
N SER A 158 5.04 -3.48 10.56
CA SER A 158 5.96 -3.10 11.63
C SER A 158 6.57 -4.32 12.31
N GLY A 159 7.69 -4.12 12.98
CA GLY A 159 8.37 -5.07 13.87
C GLY A 159 9.87 -5.11 13.65
N VAL A 160 10.65 -5.07 14.73
CA VAL A 160 12.12 -5.06 14.70
C VAL A 160 12.73 -6.30 14.01
N LYS A 161 11.97 -7.40 13.92
CA LYS A 161 12.37 -8.65 13.27
C LYS A 161 11.62 -8.92 11.96
N ASN A 162 10.71 -8.04 11.57
CA ASN A 162 9.90 -8.20 10.38
C ASN A 162 10.46 -7.33 9.24
N GLY A 163 10.82 -7.96 8.11
CA GLY A 163 11.14 -7.27 6.87
C GLY A 163 9.89 -6.64 6.23
N ASN A 164 10.10 -5.85 5.17
CA ASN A 164 8.99 -5.40 4.35
C ASN A 164 8.30 -6.60 3.63
N LEU A 165 7.15 -6.37 2.99
CA LEU A 165 6.38 -7.47 2.41
C LEU A 165 7.10 -8.18 1.27
N ALA A 166 8.01 -7.50 0.58
CA ALA A 166 8.80 -8.04 -0.50
C ALA A 166 9.84 -9.08 -0.02
N THR A 167 10.18 -9.10 1.27
CA THR A 167 11.10 -10.11 1.84
C THR A 167 10.53 -11.53 1.88
N ALA A 168 9.20 -11.67 1.78
CA ALA A 168 8.54 -12.97 1.63
C ALA A 168 8.60 -13.52 0.20
N VAL A 169 9.05 -12.74 -0.78
CA VAL A 169 9.10 -13.20 -2.18
C VAL A 169 10.24 -14.19 -2.36
N SER A 170 9.92 -15.38 -2.86
CA SER A 170 10.87 -16.41 -3.26
C SER A 170 10.89 -16.65 -4.78
N GLY A 171 9.91 -16.11 -5.51
CA GLY A 171 9.87 -16.14 -6.97
C GLY A 171 9.02 -15.02 -7.54
N ILE A 172 9.39 -14.52 -8.72
CA ILE A 172 8.63 -13.51 -9.46
C ILE A 172 8.60 -13.86 -10.95
N GLU A 173 7.45 -13.77 -11.56
CA GLU A 173 7.23 -13.91 -13.01
C GLU A 173 6.73 -12.58 -13.55
N PHE A 174 7.30 -12.14 -14.67
CA PHE A 174 6.88 -10.90 -15.33
C PHE A 174 7.07 -10.95 -16.84
N VAL A 175 6.29 -10.15 -17.56
CA VAL A 175 6.40 -9.95 -19.01
C VAL A 175 7.37 -8.81 -19.27
N THR A 176 8.47 -9.06 -19.99
CA THR A 176 9.48 -8.07 -20.38
C THR A 176 9.00 -7.16 -21.51
N ALA A 177 9.78 -6.13 -21.83
CA ALA A 177 9.49 -5.22 -22.95
C ALA A 177 9.45 -5.91 -24.32
N ALA A 178 10.12 -7.06 -24.48
CA ALA A 178 10.08 -7.91 -25.67
C ALA A 178 8.84 -8.83 -25.71
N GLY A 179 8.00 -8.84 -24.67
CA GLY A 179 6.85 -9.76 -24.56
C GLY A 179 7.22 -11.15 -24.05
N GLU A 180 8.45 -11.37 -23.63
CA GLU A 180 8.90 -12.64 -23.07
C GLU A 180 8.46 -12.77 -21.62
N VAL A 181 8.07 -13.97 -21.21
CA VAL A 181 7.80 -14.31 -19.81
C VAL A 181 9.11 -14.74 -19.14
N VAL A 182 9.55 -13.97 -18.17
CA VAL A 182 10.73 -14.27 -17.37
C VAL A 182 10.30 -14.66 -15.97
N THR A 183 10.87 -15.76 -15.46
CA THR A 183 10.69 -16.19 -14.06
C THR A 183 12.04 -16.15 -13.36
N LEU A 184 12.14 -15.39 -12.28
CA LEU A 184 13.31 -15.35 -11.41
C LEU A 184 12.96 -15.92 -10.04
N SER A 185 13.90 -16.61 -9.43
CA SER A 185 13.75 -17.18 -8.09
C SER A 185 14.99 -16.93 -7.23
N LYS A 186 14.74 -16.80 -5.93
CA LYS A 186 15.81 -16.59 -4.94
C LYS A 186 16.88 -17.69 -5.00
N GLU A 187 16.45 -18.93 -5.26
CA GLU A 187 17.32 -20.10 -5.28
C GLU A 187 18.26 -20.12 -6.49
N LYS A 188 17.77 -19.70 -7.68
CA LYS A 188 18.48 -19.86 -8.94
C LYS A 188 19.19 -18.60 -9.43
N ASP A 189 18.57 -17.44 -9.20
CA ASP A 189 18.94 -16.20 -9.89
C ASP A 189 19.62 -15.17 -8.97
N GLY A 190 19.80 -15.50 -7.67
CA GLY A 190 20.63 -14.76 -6.72
C GLY A 190 20.44 -13.24 -6.78
N ASP A 191 21.50 -12.57 -7.16
CA ASP A 191 21.58 -11.10 -7.20
C ASP A 191 20.56 -10.46 -8.18
N GLN A 192 20.35 -11.10 -9.34
CA GLN A 192 19.37 -10.62 -10.32
C GLN A 192 17.94 -10.67 -9.77
N PHE A 193 17.60 -11.74 -9.05
CA PHE A 193 16.33 -11.86 -8.34
C PHE A 193 16.20 -10.74 -7.28
N LEU A 194 17.22 -10.51 -6.45
CA LEU A 194 17.20 -9.47 -5.42
C LEU A 194 17.00 -8.06 -6.01
N GLY A 195 17.51 -7.82 -7.21
CA GLY A 195 17.27 -6.58 -7.95
C GLY A 195 15.86 -6.48 -8.52
N ALA A 196 15.24 -7.60 -8.89
CA ALA A 196 13.96 -7.61 -9.59
C ALA A 196 12.74 -7.43 -8.66
N VAL A 197 12.82 -7.88 -7.41
CA VAL A 197 11.65 -7.92 -6.51
C VAL A 197 11.09 -6.53 -6.21
N VAL A 198 11.94 -5.56 -5.81
CA VAL A 198 11.54 -4.16 -5.67
C VAL A 198 11.81 -3.43 -6.98
N GLY A 199 11.11 -3.86 -8.03
CA GLY A 199 11.37 -3.46 -9.42
C GLY A 199 10.77 -2.13 -9.84
N LEU A 200 10.07 -1.42 -8.96
CA LEU A 200 9.43 -0.11 -9.20
C LEU A 200 8.54 -0.08 -10.45
N GLY A 201 8.12 -1.25 -10.95
CA GLY A 201 7.38 -1.42 -12.19
C GLY A 201 8.15 -1.08 -13.45
N GLY A 202 9.49 -0.99 -13.40
CA GLY A 202 10.34 -0.63 -14.53
C GLY A 202 10.90 -1.81 -15.32
N LEU A 203 10.84 -3.03 -14.79
CA LEU A 203 11.40 -4.23 -15.43
C LEU A 203 10.40 -4.95 -16.33
N GLY A 204 9.12 -4.76 -16.10
CA GLY A 204 8.05 -5.45 -16.81
C GLY A 204 6.74 -5.43 -16.07
N VAL A 205 5.77 -6.19 -16.59
CA VAL A 205 4.47 -6.40 -15.97
C VAL A 205 4.51 -7.69 -15.17
N ALA A 206 4.54 -7.59 -13.84
CA ALA A 206 4.48 -8.77 -12.98
C ALA A 206 3.15 -9.52 -13.21
N THR A 207 3.22 -10.83 -13.39
CA THR A 207 2.08 -11.72 -13.65
C THR A 207 1.85 -12.70 -12.51
N ARG A 208 2.92 -13.24 -11.92
CA ARG A 208 2.84 -14.13 -10.76
C ARG A 208 3.91 -13.79 -9.72
N VAL A 209 3.61 -14.08 -8.47
CA VAL A 209 4.53 -13.94 -7.34
C VAL A 209 4.43 -15.19 -6.47
N THR A 210 5.58 -15.76 -6.12
CA THR A 210 5.68 -16.84 -5.15
C THR A 210 6.14 -16.25 -3.82
N LEU A 211 5.36 -16.49 -2.76
CA LEU A 211 5.60 -15.97 -1.41
C LEU A 211 5.88 -17.12 -0.44
N ASP A 212 6.86 -16.94 0.41
CA ASP A 212 7.10 -17.82 1.54
C ASP A 212 5.95 -17.71 2.55
N VAL A 213 5.48 -18.86 3.04
CA VAL A 213 4.43 -18.95 4.05
C VAL A 213 4.92 -19.71 5.27
N ARG A 214 4.25 -19.51 6.40
CA ARG A 214 4.50 -20.19 7.68
C ARG A 214 3.17 -20.76 8.21
N PRO A 215 3.21 -21.66 9.21
CA PRO A 215 1.99 -22.06 9.90
C PRO A 215 1.20 -20.86 10.41
N SER A 216 -0.13 -20.95 10.35
CA SER A 216 -1.02 -19.90 10.86
C SER A 216 -0.76 -19.64 12.35
N TYR A 217 -1.02 -18.42 12.77
CA TYR A 217 -0.82 -17.97 14.13
C TYR A 217 -1.91 -16.97 14.56
N GLN A 218 -2.06 -16.84 15.86
CA GLN A 218 -2.98 -15.89 16.47
C GLN A 218 -2.22 -14.67 16.97
N VAL A 219 -2.86 -13.51 16.86
CA VAL A 219 -2.34 -12.23 17.32
C VAL A 219 -3.40 -11.55 18.19
N ARG A 220 -2.96 -10.83 19.20
CA ARG A 220 -3.77 -9.86 19.95
C ARG A 220 -3.20 -8.47 19.73
N GLN A 221 -4.04 -7.46 19.86
CA GLN A 221 -3.66 -6.05 19.80
C GLN A 221 -4.04 -5.33 21.07
N ASP A 222 -3.05 -4.75 21.74
CA ASP A 222 -3.19 -3.88 22.91
C ASP A 222 -2.83 -2.45 22.49
N VAL A 223 -3.60 -1.48 22.95
CA VAL A 223 -3.34 -0.06 22.69
C VAL A 223 -3.07 0.65 24.02
N TYR A 224 -2.03 1.48 24.04
CA TYR A 224 -1.67 2.33 25.17
C TYR A 224 -1.70 3.79 24.73
N GLU A 225 -2.08 4.68 25.63
CA GLU A 225 -2.23 6.11 25.38
C GLU A 225 -1.19 6.92 26.15
N ASN A 226 -0.80 8.07 25.58
CA ASN A 226 0.01 9.09 26.23
C ASN A 226 1.40 8.64 26.68
N LEU A 227 2.17 7.95 25.82
CA LEU A 227 3.57 7.64 26.11
C LEU A 227 4.40 8.94 26.16
N PRO A 228 5.04 9.27 27.30
CA PRO A 228 5.89 10.45 27.39
C PRO A 228 7.08 10.39 26.44
N PHE A 229 7.38 11.47 25.71
CA PHE A 229 8.48 11.50 24.74
C PHE A 229 9.85 11.29 25.42
N GLY A 230 10.00 11.74 26.67
CA GLY A 230 11.22 11.47 27.45
C GLY A 230 11.41 10.00 27.82
N GLU A 231 10.32 9.24 28.02
CA GLU A 231 10.41 7.80 28.23
C GLU A 231 10.69 7.05 26.90
N LEU A 232 10.16 7.55 25.79
CA LEU A 232 10.53 7.04 24.46
C LEU A 232 12.03 7.25 24.19
N GLU A 233 12.63 8.39 24.58
CA GLU A 233 14.07 8.65 24.45
C GLU A 233 14.91 7.60 25.16
N LYS A 234 14.57 7.30 26.39
CA LYS A 234 15.34 6.36 27.23
C LYS A 234 15.16 4.90 26.82
N ASN A 235 14.00 4.54 26.28
CA ASN A 235 13.57 3.16 26.15
C ASN A 235 13.14 2.79 24.72
N PHE A 236 13.59 3.52 23.69
CA PHE A 236 13.12 3.37 22.31
C PHE A 236 13.14 1.93 21.83
N GLU A 237 14.28 1.24 21.93
CA GLU A 237 14.44 -0.15 21.49
C GLU A 237 13.52 -1.10 22.27
N ALA A 238 13.43 -0.95 23.58
CA ALA A 238 12.60 -1.78 24.44
C ALA A 238 11.10 -1.59 24.14
N ILE A 239 10.67 -0.36 23.85
CA ILE A 239 9.30 -0.03 23.45
C ILE A 239 9.00 -0.66 22.08
N MET A 240 9.84 -0.44 21.08
CA MET A 240 9.64 -0.96 19.73
C MET A 240 9.76 -2.50 19.64
N SER A 241 10.41 -3.12 20.62
CA SER A 241 10.55 -4.58 20.76
C SER A 241 9.51 -5.21 21.70
N SER A 242 8.59 -4.44 22.25
CA SER A 242 7.61 -4.92 23.24
C SER A 242 6.55 -5.87 22.67
N GLY A 243 6.43 -5.96 21.36
CA GLY A 243 5.51 -6.84 20.65
C GLY A 243 6.11 -7.40 19.36
N TYR A 244 5.33 -8.24 18.68
CA TYR A 244 5.67 -8.74 17.34
C TYR A 244 5.65 -7.62 16.29
N SER A 245 4.72 -6.67 16.45
CA SER A 245 4.59 -5.48 15.62
C SER A 245 4.17 -4.33 16.52
N VAL A 246 4.91 -3.22 16.51
CA VAL A 246 4.64 -2.04 17.33
C VAL A 246 4.56 -0.82 16.42
N SER A 247 3.51 -0.02 16.57
CA SER A 247 3.32 1.27 15.90
C SER A 247 3.13 2.37 16.93
N LEU A 248 3.83 3.48 16.78
CA LEU A 248 3.63 4.70 17.58
C LEU A 248 2.87 5.71 16.74
N PHE A 249 1.79 6.28 17.28
CA PHE A 249 1.04 7.35 16.63
C PHE A 249 1.19 8.65 17.39
N THR A 250 1.52 9.74 16.70
CA THR A 250 1.73 11.06 17.30
C THR A 250 1.33 12.17 16.34
N ASN A 251 0.73 13.21 16.87
CA ASN A 251 0.50 14.47 16.16
C ASN A 251 1.58 15.52 16.50
N TRP A 252 2.63 15.12 17.19
CA TRP A 252 3.77 15.95 17.63
C TRP A 252 3.41 17.08 18.59
N GLN A 253 2.22 17.01 19.19
CA GLN A 253 1.77 17.94 20.20
C GLN A 253 2.00 17.37 21.60
N LYS A 254 1.99 18.21 22.62
CA LYS A 254 2.05 17.85 24.04
C LYS A 254 3.28 17.01 24.45
N ASN A 255 4.31 16.98 23.61
CA ASN A 255 5.55 16.24 23.89
C ASN A 255 5.31 14.78 24.33
N ASN A 256 4.35 14.11 23.67
CA ASN A 256 4.03 12.70 23.88
C ASN A 256 3.71 11.99 22.56
N VAL A 257 3.74 10.66 22.62
CA VAL A 257 3.14 9.77 21.60
C VAL A 257 1.70 9.52 22.03
N SER A 258 0.75 9.83 21.16
CA SER A 258 -0.68 9.75 21.47
C SER A 258 -1.11 8.32 21.75
N GLU A 259 -0.69 7.39 20.89
CA GLU A 259 -1.05 5.97 20.99
C GLU A 259 0.14 5.05 20.65
N VAL A 260 0.26 3.96 21.39
CA VAL A 260 1.19 2.85 21.11
C VAL A 260 0.35 1.60 20.85
N TRP A 261 0.39 1.12 19.62
CA TRP A 261 -0.31 -0.11 19.23
C TRP A 261 0.66 -1.28 19.27
N VAL A 262 0.44 -2.21 20.20
CA VAL A 262 1.29 -3.38 20.40
C VAL A 262 0.55 -4.63 19.96
N LYS A 263 1.06 -5.28 18.91
CA LYS A 263 0.53 -6.55 18.41
C LYS A 263 1.44 -7.67 18.85
N SER A 264 0.89 -8.63 19.59
CA SER A 264 1.65 -9.73 20.22
C SER A 264 1.16 -11.08 19.71
N LEU A 265 2.09 -12.00 19.45
CA LEU A 265 1.74 -13.38 19.12
C LEU A 265 1.13 -14.05 20.36
N ILE A 266 0.08 -14.82 20.14
CA ILE A 266 -0.48 -15.74 21.14
C ILE A 266 0.35 -17.02 21.08
N VAL A 267 0.95 -17.37 22.20
CA VAL A 267 1.72 -18.60 22.36
C VAL A 267 0.89 -19.58 23.21
N GLU A 268 0.61 -20.74 22.66
CA GLU A 268 -0.14 -21.78 23.35
C GLU A 268 0.50 -22.13 24.72
N GLY A 269 -0.33 -22.27 25.74
CA GLY A 269 0.13 -22.57 27.11
C GLY A 269 0.74 -21.37 27.86
N LYS A 270 0.87 -20.20 27.23
CA LYS A 270 1.31 -18.98 27.91
C LYS A 270 0.14 -18.00 28.08
N PRO A 271 -0.22 -17.61 29.30
CA PRO A 271 -1.28 -16.62 29.50
C PRO A 271 -0.86 -15.30 28.85
N ALA A 272 -1.76 -14.71 28.09
CA ALA A 272 -1.58 -13.39 27.51
C ALA A 272 -1.74 -12.35 28.62
N THR A 273 -0.63 -11.86 29.15
CA THR A 273 -0.65 -10.82 30.19
C THR A 273 -0.74 -9.44 29.53
N ILE A 274 -1.80 -8.69 29.84
CA ILE A 274 -1.87 -7.26 29.53
C ILE A 274 -0.95 -6.54 30.51
N LYS A 275 0.02 -5.79 29.98
CA LYS A 275 0.83 -4.91 30.85
C LYS A 275 -0.09 -3.78 31.35
N THR A 276 -0.06 -3.53 32.65
CA THR A 276 -0.85 -2.45 33.27
C THR A 276 -0.37 -1.06 32.88
N GLU A 277 0.87 -0.98 32.39
CA GLU A 277 1.47 0.22 31.81
C GLU A 277 2.57 -0.14 30.82
N LEU A 278 2.93 0.78 29.94
CA LEU A 278 4.05 0.66 29.01
C LEU A 278 4.90 1.94 29.07
N TYR A 279 5.94 1.95 29.92
CA TYR A 279 6.84 3.11 30.09
C TYR A 279 6.11 4.44 30.36
N GLY A 280 5.12 4.41 31.24
CA GLY A 280 4.29 5.55 31.58
C GLY A 280 3.06 5.77 30.69
N ALA A 281 2.94 5.04 29.60
CA ALA A 281 1.70 4.99 28.82
C ALA A 281 0.67 4.08 29.49
N THR A 282 -0.60 4.45 29.46
CA THR A 282 -1.70 3.73 30.11
C THR A 282 -2.53 2.94 29.09
N PRO A 283 -3.06 1.75 29.45
CA PRO A 283 -3.91 0.98 28.56
C PRO A 283 -5.17 1.75 28.17
N ALA A 284 -5.49 1.72 26.87
CA ALA A 284 -6.75 2.26 26.37
C ALA A 284 -7.95 1.49 26.96
N LYS A 285 -9.07 2.19 27.17
CA LYS A 285 -10.29 1.62 27.76
C LYS A 285 -11.36 1.32 26.70
N ARG A 286 -11.06 1.58 25.43
CA ARG A 286 -11.92 1.37 24.27
C ARG A 286 -11.09 1.19 23.00
N ASN A 287 -11.70 0.74 21.92
CA ASN A 287 -11.06 0.76 20.60
C ASN A 287 -10.82 2.21 20.17
N LEU A 288 -9.64 2.46 19.60
CA LEU A 288 -9.20 3.79 19.16
C LEU A 288 -8.93 3.78 17.65
N HIS A 289 -9.00 4.96 17.04
CA HIS A 289 -8.53 5.22 15.68
C HIS A 289 -7.26 6.06 15.76
N PRO A 290 -6.23 5.80 14.93
CA PRO A 290 -4.98 6.58 14.98
C PRO A 290 -5.19 8.09 14.81
N ILE A 291 -6.19 8.49 14.00
CA ILE A 291 -6.67 9.86 13.87
C ILE A 291 -7.78 10.02 14.90
N VAL A 292 -7.50 10.79 15.94
CA VAL A 292 -8.33 10.90 17.17
C VAL A 292 -9.76 11.32 16.90
N GLU A 293 -10.00 12.12 15.85
CA GLU A 293 -11.32 12.63 15.46
C GLU A 293 -12.18 11.59 14.72
N LEU A 294 -11.61 10.46 14.32
CA LEU A 294 -12.32 9.42 13.57
C LEU A 294 -12.79 8.29 14.50
N ALA A 295 -13.92 7.72 14.14
CA ALA A 295 -14.45 6.55 14.82
C ALA A 295 -13.65 5.28 14.44
N SER A 296 -13.59 4.30 15.35
CA SER A 296 -12.71 3.13 15.24
C SER A 296 -13.33 1.93 14.53
N GLU A 297 -14.53 2.04 13.93
CA GLU A 297 -15.25 0.92 13.30
C GLU A 297 -14.47 0.29 12.14
N ASN A 298 -13.67 1.08 11.43
CA ASN A 298 -12.81 0.60 10.35
C ASN A 298 -11.49 -0.04 10.84
N CYS A 299 -11.17 0.11 12.14
CA CYS A 299 -9.97 -0.48 12.72
C CYS A 299 -10.15 -1.96 13.06
N THR A 300 -9.04 -2.70 13.03
CA THR A 300 -9.02 -4.09 13.48
C THR A 300 -9.18 -4.16 15.01
N GLU A 301 -9.68 -5.30 15.51
CA GLU A 301 -10.03 -5.49 16.92
C GLU A 301 -8.85 -5.26 17.84
N GLN A 302 -9.11 -4.55 18.93
CA GLN A 302 -8.14 -4.16 19.97
C GLN A 302 -8.49 -4.82 21.31
N MET A 303 -8.14 -4.17 22.42
CA MET A 303 -8.45 -4.61 23.80
C MET A 303 -7.92 -6.00 24.14
N GLY A 304 -6.84 -6.42 23.49
CA GLY A 304 -6.21 -7.70 23.70
C GLY A 304 -7.00 -8.93 23.25
N ALA A 305 -8.06 -8.74 22.48
CA ALA A 305 -8.85 -9.85 21.93
C ALA A 305 -8.04 -10.66 20.92
N PRO A 306 -7.78 -11.97 21.16
CA PRO A 306 -7.08 -12.82 20.21
C PRO A 306 -7.87 -12.96 18.90
N GLY A 307 -7.14 -13.12 17.80
CA GLY A 307 -7.72 -13.36 16.49
C GLY A 307 -6.69 -13.79 15.47
N PRO A 308 -7.12 -14.22 14.28
CA PRO A 308 -6.20 -14.68 13.25
C PRO A 308 -5.30 -13.54 12.75
N TRP A 309 -4.08 -13.88 12.39
CA TRP A 309 -3.03 -12.95 11.98
C TRP A 309 -3.50 -11.89 10.96
N HIS A 310 -4.25 -12.30 9.95
CA HIS A 310 -4.70 -11.43 8.85
C HIS A 310 -5.78 -10.42 9.26
N GLU A 311 -6.46 -10.64 10.39
CA GLU A 311 -7.44 -9.72 10.98
C GLU A 311 -6.86 -8.86 12.11
N ARG A 312 -5.61 -9.08 12.52
CA ARG A 312 -4.98 -8.35 13.64
C ARG A 312 -3.74 -7.57 13.22
N LEU A 313 -2.95 -8.07 12.24
CA LEU A 313 -1.75 -7.36 11.78
C LEU A 313 -2.08 -6.06 11.03
N PRO A 314 -3.07 -5.99 10.12
CA PRO A 314 -3.48 -4.71 9.55
C PRO A 314 -4.06 -3.78 10.62
N HIS A 315 -4.03 -2.48 10.37
CA HIS A 315 -4.73 -1.51 11.21
C HIS A 315 -6.20 -1.42 10.84
N PHE A 316 -6.52 -1.64 9.56
CA PHE A 316 -7.85 -1.45 9.01
C PHE A 316 -8.44 -2.75 8.44
N ARG A 317 -9.76 -2.88 8.57
CA ARG A 317 -10.52 -4.03 8.09
C ARG A 317 -10.73 -3.94 6.58
N MET A 318 -10.78 -5.09 5.89
CA MET A 318 -10.93 -5.18 4.43
C MET A 318 -12.24 -4.55 3.91
N ASN A 319 -13.32 -4.61 4.67
CA ASN A 319 -14.65 -4.16 4.25
C ASN A 319 -14.92 -2.66 4.51
N PHE A 320 -13.91 -1.90 4.91
CA PHE A 320 -14.03 -0.49 5.23
C PHE A 320 -13.00 0.34 4.46
N THR A 321 -13.28 1.64 4.29
CA THR A 321 -12.26 2.58 3.82
C THR A 321 -11.17 2.71 4.87
N PRO A 322 -9.90 2.43 4.54
CA PRO A 322 -8.81 2.55 5.49
C PRO A 322 -8.47 4.03 5.76
N SER A 323 -7.98 4.33 6.98
CA SER A 323 -7.56 5.67 7.41
C SER A 323 -8.66 6.72 7.21
N SER A 324 -8.39 7.90 6.67
CA SER A 324 -9.41 8.91 6.37
C SER A 324 -10.01 8.79 4.96
N GLY A 325 -9.33 8.08 4.06
CA GLY A 325 -9.75 7.90 2.65
C GLY A 325 -9.46 9.12 1.76
N LYS A 326 -9.43 10.32 2.30
CA LYS A 326 -9.07 11.58 1.62
C LYS A 326 -7.85 12.17 2.30
N GLU A 327 -6.67 11.76 1.88
CA GLU A 327 -5.41 12.10 2.54
C GLU A 327 -4.27 12.16 1.53
N LEU A 328 -3.15 12.75 1.95
CA LEU A 328 -1.85 12.63 1.30
C LEU A 328 -0.90 11.89 2.24
N GLN A 329 0.11 11.23 1.69
CA GLN A 329 1.08 10.51 2.52
C GLN A 329 2.51 10.76 2.06
N SER A 330 3.42 10.96 3.03
CA SER A 330 4.87 10.86 2.87
C SER A 330 5.44 9.93 3.93
N GLU A 331 6.58 9.29 3.67
CA GLU A 331 7.21 8.37 4.62
C GLU A 331 8.70 8.26 4.32
N TYR A 332 9.51 8.24 5.39
CA TYR A 332 10.96 8.24 5.30
C TYR A 332 11.55 7.20 6.24
N PHE A 333 12.56 6.48 5.73
CA PHE A 333 13.26 5.42 6.45
C PHE A 333 14.62 5.92 6.90
N VAL A 334 14.85 5.96 8.19
CA VAL A 334 16.15 6.28 8.78
C VAL A 334 16.77 5.02 9.41
N PRO A 335 18.09 4.89 9.51
CA PRO A 335 18.71 3.79 10.25
C PRO A 335 18.18 3.71 11.68
N PHE A 336 17.93 2.50 12.19
CA PHE A 336 17.42 2.27 13.53
C PHE A 336 18.30 2.94 14.60
N SER A 337 19.63 2.94 14.42
CA SER A 337 20.56 3.61 15.32
C SER A 337 20.36 5.12 15.46
N ASN A 338 19.75 5.74 14.45
CA ASN A 338 19.50 7.19 14.42
C ASN A 338 18.03 7.55 14.71
N ALA A 339 17.20 6.55 15.04
CA ALA A 339 15.75 6.69 15.10
C ALA A 339 15.32 7.83 16.02
N PHE A 340 15.74 7.81 17.28
CA PHE A 340 15.28 8.82 18.23
C PHE A 340 15.81 10.22 17.90
N ALA A 341 17.06 10.34 17.41
CA ALA A 341 17.60 11.63 16.96
C ALA A 341 16.78 12.22 15.80
N ALA A 342 16.36 11.37 14.85
CA ALA A 342 15.48 11.80 13.76
C ALA A 342 14.09 12.21 14.26
N LEU A 343 13.49 11.45 15.19
CA LEU A 343 12.20 11.80 15.81
C LEU A 343 12.30 13.14 16.56
N LYS A 344 13.40 13.37 17.28
CA LYS A 344 13.65 14.63 18.00
C LYS A 344 13.79 15.82 17.05
N ALA A 345 14.46 15.63 15.89
CA ALA A 345 14.57 16.67 14.87
C ALA A 345 13.18 17.03 14.28
N ILE A 346 12.32 16.05 14.00
CA ILE A 346 10.94 16.29 13.55
C ILE A 346 10.11 16.96 14.64
N ASN A 347 10.18 16.51 15.89
CA ASN A 347 9.48 17.13 17.01
C ASN A 347 9.90 18.60 17.21
N GLY A 348 11.15 18.94 16.90
CA GLY A 348 11.68 20.31 16.96
C GLY A 348 11.12 21.27 15.91
N LEU A 349 10.39 20.79 14.90
CA LEU A 349 9.72 21.64 13.89
C LEU A 349 8.58 22.47 14.50
N GLY A 350 8.07 22.08 15.69
CA GLY A 350 7.01 22.78 16.40
C GLY A 350 5.69 22.81 15.64
N ASP A 351 4.96 23.93 15.73
CA ASP A 351 3.57 24.04 15.23
C ASP A 351 3.44 24.33 13.73
N LYS A 352 4.54 24.33 12.97
CA LYS A 352 4.56 24.79 11.57
C LYS A 352 3.67 23.99 10.63
N TRP A 353 3.28 22.79 10.99
CA TRP A 353 2.63 21.81 10.10
C TRP A 353 1.40 21.12 10.69
N ILE A 354 1.06 21.42 11.93
CA ILE A 354 -0.06 20.80 12.66
C ILE A 354 -1.39 20.94 11.93
N GLN A 355 -1.62 22.05 11.23
CA GLN A 355 -2.87 22.29 10.52
C GLN A 355 -3.09 21.34 9.34
N ASP A 356 -2.02 20.88 8.70
CA ASP A 356 -2.07 20.00 7.54
C ASP A 356 -1.83 18.52 7.89
N LEU A 357 -1.44 18.21 9.12
CA LEU A 357 -1.22 16.84 9.59
C LEU A 357 -2.50 16.25 10.19
N PHE A 358 -2.84 15.01 9.82
CA PHE A 358 -3.76 14.18 10.60
C PHE A 358 -3.00 13.45 11.71
N ILE A 359 -1.99 12.67 11.34
CA ILE A 359 -1.22 11.85 12.27
C ILE A 359 0.11 11.43 11.64
N SER A 360 1.11 11.17 12.48
CA SER A 360 2.32 10.45 12.10
C SER A 360 2.31 9.06 12.71
N GLU A 361 2.88 8.09 11.99
CA GLU A 361 3.09 6.73 12.48
C GLU A 361 4.58 6.40 12.43
N VAL A 362 5.13 5.87 13.53
CA VAL A 362 6.52 5.41 13.60
C VAL A 362 6.53 3.89 13.71
N ARG A 363 7.25 3.23 12.79
CA ARG A 363 7.34 1.77 12.70
C ARG A 363 8.79 1.33 12.55
N THR A 364 9.06 0.07 12.89
CA THR A 364 10.37 -0.55 12.69
C THR A 364 10.30 -1.61 11.61
N ILE A 365 11.36 -1.73 10.83
CA ILE A 365 11.49 -2.73 9.76
C ILE A 365 12.89 -3.33 9.80
N ALA A 366 12.99 -4.66 9.75
CA ALA A 366 14.26 -5.36 9.67
C ALA A 366 15.00 -5.04 8.37
N ALA A 367 16.33 -5.20 8.37
CA ALA A 367 17.15 -5.11 7.18
C ALA A 367 16.80 -6.20 6.17
N ASP A 368 17.03 -5.91 4.90
CA ASP A 368 16.89 -6.86 3.79
C ASP A 368 18.03 -6.72 2.76
N ASP A 369 17.99 -7.57 1.72
CA ASP A 369 18.98 -7.62 0.64
C ASP A 369 18.39 -7.13 -0.72
N LEU A 370 17.17 -6.57 -0.75
CA LEU A 370 16.49 -6.16 -1.97
C LEU A 370 17.01 -4.79 -2.43
N TRP A 371 17.56 -4.69 -3.63
CA TRP A 371 18.37 -3.55 -4.08
C TRP A 371 17.73 -2.18 -3.89
N MET A 372 16.47 -2.03 -4.27
CA MET A 372 15.75 -0.75 -4.18
C MET A 372 14.86 -0.65 -2.94
N SER A 373 15.04 -1.56 -1.96
CA SER A 373 14.38 -1.45 -0.67
C SER A 373 14.93 -0.28 0.15
N PRO A 374 14.10 0.55 0.78
CA PRO A 374 14.56 1.54 1.75
C PRO A 374 15.33 0.93 2.94
N CYS A 375 15.10 -0.36 3.20
CA CYS A 375 15.74 -1.12 4.29
C CYS A 375 16.95 -1.96 3.84
N TYR A 376 17.44 -1.76 2.60
CA TYR A 376 18.59 -2.49 2.08
C TYR A 376 19.79 -2.39 3.03
N LYS A 377 20.26 -3.57 3.51
CA LYS A 377 21.40 -3.74 4.42
C LYS A 377 21.33 -2.96 5.74
N ARG A 378 20.18 -2.39 6.10
CA ARG A 378 20.06 -1.63 7.36
C ARG A 378 18.68 -1.82 8.02
N PRO A 379 18.61 -2.21 9.29
CA PRO A 379 17.36 -2.10 10.03
C PRO A 379 16.96 -0.63 10.13
N SER A 380 15.69 -0.35 9.91
CA SER A 380 15.22 1.03 9.73
C SER A 380 14.02 1.34 10.62
N VAL A 381 13.85 2.63 10.89
CA VAL A 381 12.62 3.20 11.41
C VAL A 381 11.95 4.00 10.30
N ALA A 382 10.70 3.68 10.00
CA ALA A 382 9.86 4.45 9.11
C ALA A 382 9.12 5.53 9.90
N ILE A 383 9.23 6.78 9.46
CA ILE A 383 8.48 7.93 9.97
C ILE A 383 7.48 8.31 8.90
N HIS A 384 6.23 7.95 9.13
CA HIS A 384 5.11 8.15 8.21
C HIS A 384 4.30 9.37 8.62
N PHE A 385 3.81 10.10 7.62
CA PHE A 385 2.94 11.25 7.79
C PHE A 385 1.67 11.06 6.96
N THR A 386 0.52 11.08 7.61
CA THR A 386 -0.80 11.17 6.99
C THR A 386 -1.24 12.62 7.04
N TRP A 387 -1.27 13.26 5.87
CA TRP A 387 -1.61 14.67 5.72
C TRP A 387 -3.06 14.85 5.33
N LYS A 388 -3.65 15.97 5.68
CA LYS A 388 -4.91 16.45 5.07
C LYS A 388 -4.71 16.70 3.58
N GLN A 389 -5.75 16.57 2.80
CA GLN A 389 -5.68 16.67 1.33
C GLN A 389 -5.55 18.13 0.86
N ASN A 390 -4.54 18.84 1.35
CA ASN A 390 -4.15 20.19 0.94
C ASN A 390 -2.79 20.11 0.23
N THR A 391 -2.84 19.75 -1.07
CA THR A 391 -1.62 19.43 -1.85
C THR A 391 -0.62 20.59 -1.87
N ASP A 392 -1.09 21.84 -2.06
CA ASP A 392 -0.19 23.00 -2.18
C ASP A 392 0.55 23.30 -0.88
N SER A 393 -0.10 23.14 0.26
CA SER A 393 0.52 23.31 1.56
C SER A 393 1.45 22.16 1.89
N VAL A 394 1.00 20.92 1.70
CA VAL A 394 1.79 19.72 2.00
C VAL A 394 3.05 19.68 1.16
N MET A 395 3.00 20.03 -0.13
CA MET A 395 4.19 20.08 -1.00
C MET A 395 5.21 21.15 -0.59
N LYS A 396 4.83 22.14 0.20
CA LYS A 396 5.76 23.10 0.83
C LYS A 396 6.36 22.55 2.15
N LEU A 397 5.63 21.68 2.85
CA LEU A 397 6.08 21.08 4.11
C LEU A 397 7.03 19.89 3.90
N ILE A 398 6.83 19.11 2.83
CA ILE A 398 7.67 17.94 2.52
C ILE A 398 9.15 18.29 2.49
N PRO A 399 9.65 19.34 1.77
CA PRO A 399 11.07 19.71 1.81
C PRO A 399 11.57 20.06 3.21
N VAL A 400 10.73 20.68 4.05
CA VAL A 400 11.11 21.03 5.44
C VAL A 400 11.34 19.77 6.28
N VAL A 401 10.47 18.76 6.14
CA VAL A 401 10.65 17.45 6.78
C VAL A 401 11.90 16.75 6.25
N GLU A 402 12.12 16.77 4.94
CA GLU A 402 13.26 16.13 4.29
C GLU A 402 14.60 16.76 4.71
N GLU A 403 14.64 18.07 4.90
CA GLU A 403 15.81 18.79 5.40
C GLU A 403 16.18 18.33 6.82
N GLN A 404 15.18 18.16 7.72
CA GLN A 404 15.44 17.64 9.07
C GLN A 404 15.92 16.18 9.06
N LEU A 405 15.48 15.38 8.09
CA LEU A 405 15.85 13.98 7.97
C LEU A 405 17.11 13.72 7.13
N ALA A 406 17.59 14.72 6.39
CA ALA A 406 18.77 14.60 5.53
C ALA A 406 20.05 14.15 6.27
N PRO A 407 20.37 14.66 7.49
CA PRO A 407 21.57 14.23 8.24
C PRO A 407 21.57 12.75 8.62
N PHE A 408 20.39 12.12 8.64
CA PHE A 408 20.21 10.71 9.00
C PHE A 408 20.20 9.79 7.76
N GLY A 409 20.47 10.28 6.57
CA GLY A 409 20.48 9.49 5.35
C GLY A 409 19.11 8.84 5.04
N ALA A 410 18.03 9.60 5.25
CA ALA A 410 16.66 9.12 5.07
C ALA A 410 16.40 8.70 3.64
N ARG A 411 15.77 7.53 3.42
CA ARG A 411 15.27 7.04 2.13
C ARG A 411 13.75 7.19 2.08
N PRO A 412 13.17 7.69 0.98
CA PRO A 412 11.71 7.85 0.89
C PRO A 412 11.04 6.51 0.56
N HIS A 413 9.76 6.38 0.91
CA HIS A 413 8.91 5.31 0.40
C HIS A 413 8.53 5.60 -1.06
N TRP A 414 8.86 4.68 -1.99
CA TRP A 414 8.71 4.88 -3.42
C TRP A 414 7.30 5.24 -3.90
N GLY A 415 6.27 4.76 -3.23
CA GLY A 415 4.86 5.02 -3.59
C GLY A 415 4.24 6.24 -2.92
N LYS A 416 5.00 7.03 -2.14
CA LYS A 416 4.49 8.19 -1.40
C LYS A 416 5.10 9.50 -1.89
N LEU A 417 4.64 10.64 -1.36
CA LEU A 417 5.14 11.94 -1.76
C LEU A 417 6.53 12.17 -1.19
N PHE A 418 7.44 12.67 -2.03
CA PHE A 418 8.78 13.14 -1.64
C PHE A 418 9.32 14.12 -2.69
N THR A 419 10.31 14.92 -2.29
CA THR A 419 11.03 15.86 -3.14
C THR A 419 12.55 15.61 -3.18
N ILE A 420 13.02 14.55 -2.51
CA ILE A 420 14.43 14.12 -2.53
C ILE A 420 14.87 13.93 -3.98
N THR A 421 15.97 14.58 -4.35
CA THR A 421 16.45 14.61 -5.73
C THR A 421 17.08 13.28 -6.17
N ALA A 422 17.15 13.03 -7.48
CA ALA A 422 17.82 11.85 -8.05
C ALA A 422 19.28 11.71 -7.59
N ALA A 423 20.02 12.83 -7.47
CA ALA A 423 21.39 12.82 -6.98
C ALA A 423 21.48 12.34 -5.52
N GLN A 424 20.56 12.79 -4.68
CA GLN A 424 20.46 12.33 -3.29
C GLN A 424 20.01 10.84 -3.21
N LEU A 425 19.06 10.41 -4.04
CA LEU A 425 18.66 8.99 -4.12
C LEU A 425 19.85 8.12 -4.53
N ARG A 426 20.59 8.51 -5.59
CA ARG A 426 21.77 7.79 -6.04
C ARG A 426 22.81 7.60 -4.93
N SER A 427 23.03 8.61 -4.10
CA SER A 427 23.98 8.51 -2.98
C SER A 427 23.49 7.65 -1.82
N ARG A 428 22.19 7.37 -1.74
CA ARG A 428 21.56 6.64 -0.61
C ARG A 428 21.25 5.18 -0.92
N TYR A 429 21.23 4.77 -2.20
CA TYR A 429 20.98 3.39 -2.62
C TYR A 429 22.23 2.79 -3.24
N GLU A 430 22.87 1.88 -2.51
CA GLU A 430 24.16 1.26 -2.88
C GLU A 430 24.11 0.50 -4.21
N ARG A 431 22.96 -0.12 -4.51
CA ARG A 431 22.74 -0.91 -5.73
C ARG A 431 22.02 -0.13 -6.84
N TYR A 432 22.07 1.22 -6.78
CA TYR A 432 21.38 2.08 -7.74
C TYR A 432 21.88 1.87 -9.18
N ALA A 433 23.19 1.84 -9.40
CA ALA A 433 23.77 1.61 -10.72
C ALA A 433 23.47 0.22 -11.28
N ASP A 434 23.50 -0.80 -10.42
CA ASP A 434 23.14 -2.18 -10.80
C ASP A 434 21.67 -2.26 -11.20
N PHE A 435 20.80 -1.57 -10.49
CA PHE A 435 19.36 -1.52 -10.82
C PHE A 435 19.15 -0.80 -12.17
N GLN A 436 19.90 0.26 -12.47
CA GLN A 436 19.86 0.89 -13.81
C GLN A 436 20.28 -0.08 -14.92
N GLN A 437 21.27 -0.97 -14.66
CA GLN A 437 21.67 -1.99 -15.62
C GLN A 437 20.55 -3.03 -15.81
N LEU A 438 19.91 -3.43 -14.73
CA LEU A 438 18.77 -4.36 -14.77
C LEU A 438 17.58 -3.78 -15.55
N LEU A 439 17.28 -2.49 -15.40
CA LEU A 439 16.29 -1.79 -16.21
C LEU A 439 16.63 -1.86 -17.71
N ARG A 440 17.87 -1.60 -18.08
CA ARG A 440 18.33 -1.69 -19.48
C ARG A 440 18.29 -3.11 -20.05
N LEU A 441 18.51 -4.12 -19.20
CA LEU A 441 18.44 -5.54 -19.61
C LEU A 441 17.01 -5.91 -20.01
N TYR A 442 16.01 -5.59 -19.21
CA TYR A 442 14.63 -6.03 -19.42
C TYR A 442 13.78 -5.05 -20.23
N ASP A 443 14.20 -3.77 -20.26
CA ASP A 443 13.51 -2.70 -21.00
C ASP A 443 14.50 -1.77 -21.72
N PRO A 444 15.24 -2.26 -22.72
CA PRO A 444 16.29 -1.49 -23.39
C PRO A 444 15.79 -0.24 -24.11
N LYS A 445 14.50 -0.19 -24.50
CA LYS A 445 13.89 0.94 -25.19
C LYS A 445 13.03 1.83 -24.31
N GLY A 446 12.93 1.52 -23.00
CA GLY A 446 12.15 2.28 -22.05
C GLY A 446 10.63 2.20 -22.25
N LYS A 447 10.12 1.04 -22.68
CA LYS A 447 8.68 0.78 -22.87
C LYS A 447 7.88 1.00 -21.57
N PHE A 448 8.44 0.60 -20.41
CA PHE A 448 7.82 0.73 -19.10
C PHE A 448 8.22 1.99 -18.35
N ARG A 449 9.11 2.80 -18.91
CA ARG A 449 9.57 4.05 -18.28
C ARG A 449 8.50 5.13 -18.38
N ASN A 450 8.48 6.00 -17.38
CA ASN A 450 7.64 7.18 -17.29
C ASN A 450 8.43 8.32 -16.65
N ASP A 451 7.87 9.52 -16.60
CA ASP A 451 8.52 10.71 -16.05
C ASP A 451 9.06 10.50 -14.62
N PHE A 452 8.35 9.72 -13.79
CA PHE A 452 8.80 9.43 -12.43
C PHE A 452 10.09 8.59 -12.41
N LEU A 453 10.16 7.52 -13.22
CA LEU A 453 11.39 6.71 -13.31
C LEU A 453 12.52 7.47 -13.99
N ASP A 454 12.19 8.25 -15.02
CA ASP A 454 13.19 9.07 -15.73
C ASP A 454 13.77 10.14 -14.80
N LEU A 455 12.94 10.80 -13.99
CA LEU A 455 13.40 11.78 -13.01
C LEU A 455 14.27 11.17 -11.91
N ASN A 456 13.89 10.00 -11.40
CA ASN A 456 14.49 9.46 -10.18
C ASN A 456 15.56 8.38 -10.43
N LEU A 457 15.63 7.78 -11.64
CA LEU A 457 16.49 6.64 -11.95
C LEU A 457 17.31 6.81 -13.25
N ALA A 458 17.26 7.96 -13.91
CA ALA A 458 18.06 8.23 -15.11
C ALA A 458 19.55 8.42 -14.82
#